data_1d556a992093b51c872c2b2a5b2182c4
#
_entry.id   1d556a992093b51c872c2b2a5b2182c4
#
_cell.length_a   1.000
_cell.length_b   1.000
_cell.length_c   1.000
_cell.angle_alpha   90.00
_cell.angle_beta   90.00
_cell.angle_gamma   90.00
#
_symmetry.space_group_name_H-M   'P 1'
#
loop_
_entity.id
_entity.type
_entity.pdbx_description
1 polymer ?
#
loop_
_entity_poly.entity_id
_entity_poly.type
_entity_poly.pdbx_seq_one_letter_code
_entity_poly.pdbx_strand_id
1 'polypeptide(L)'
;DQLVTAMSDYSSALMTEAGQLLYLNDITLSNAEAVYWERIYSKKTKTYRYEYSVLYPFPEQTRRQLIEAFVAIDDAKQAEYERLRRELGTITDIDRIRLAVNELDGLYDYFFDATRKGDVETLRRNYRALYNAVSIEVESEAPGECVYSLRLDGRPATTPVQPRLKSESVLEMAVKPYGDGRYLLSYDPQYASPTDINKIEVLYLFGGARVSQTIFFNPAGDAVSVRPKGTLRIEQSGGVIRGTMQLRVSGTAAEVRRIVLFNPADGARIVAE
;
A
#
# COMPACT_ATOMS: atom_id res chain seq x y z
N ASP A 1 31.10 12.50 12.74
CA ASP A 1 30.51 11.14 12.85
C ASP A 1 29.52 10.84 11.73
N GLN A 2 28.55 11.73 11.42
CA GLN A 2 27.56 11.48 10.35
C GLN A 2 28.21 11.34 8.95
N LEU A 3 29.25 12.12 8.66
CA LEU A 3 29.93 12.05 7.36
C LEU A 3 30.72 10.74 7.20
N VAL A 4 31.33 10.26 8.28
CA VAL A 4 32.08 8.99 8.31
C VAL A 4 31.10 7.81 8.15
N THR A 5 29.94 7.85 8.80
CA THR A 5 28.88 6.83 8.66
C THR A 5 28.33 6.82 7.23
N ALA A 6 28.00 7.99 6.67
CA ALA A 6 27.52 8.10 5.29
C ALA A 6 28.55 7.60 4.26
N MET A 7 29.84 7.88 4.47
CA MET A 7 30.91 7.35 3.61
C MET A 7 31.10 5.84 3.77
N SER A 8 30.90 5.29 4.97
CA SER A 8 30.95 3.85 5.22
C SER A 8 29.80 3.13 4.55
N ASP A 9 28.59 3.66 4.65
CA ASP A 9 27.37 3.10 4.03
C ASP A 9 27.48 3.20 2.52
N TYR A 10 27.97 4.31 1.98
CA TYR A 10 28.29 4.49 0.57
C TYR A 10 29.29 3.44 0.08
N SER A 11 30.39 3.26 0.81
CA SER A 11 31.41 2.26 0.47
C SER A 11 30.86 0.84 0.48
N SER A 12 29.99 0.50 1.45
CA SER A 12 29.40 -0.82 1.57
C SER A 12 28.39 -1.10 0.45
N ALA A 13 27.57 -0.13 0.09
CA ALA A 13 26.62 -0.26 -1.02
C ALA A 13 27.34 -0.37 -2.37
N LEU A 14 28.36 0.48 -2.61
CA LEU A 14 29.23 0.37 -3.79
C LEU A 14 29.93 -0.99 -3.87
N MET A 15 30.42 -1.53 -2.75
CA MET A 15 31.05 -2.85 -2.72
C MET A 15 30.06 -3.97 -3.06
N THR A 16 28.80 -3.86 -2.64
CA THR A 16 27.77 -4.85 -2.94
C THR A 16 27.42 -4.87 -4.43
N GLU A 17 27.21 -3.70 -5.03
CA GLU A 17 26.94 -3.58 -6.48
C GLU A 17 28.21 -3.85 -7.31
N ALA A 18 29.36 -3.36 -6.88
CA ALA A 18 30.63 -3.63 -7.53
C ALA A 18 31.01 -5.11 -7.49
N GLY A 19 30.62 -5.84 -6.44
CA GLY A 19 30.84 -7.29 -6.34
C GLY A 19 30.10 -8.10 -7.42
N GLN A 20 29.13 -7.51 -8.10
CA GLN A 20 28.46 -8.10 -9.24
C GLN A 20 29.16 -7.82 -10.59
N LEU A 21 30.14 -6.93 -10.61
CA LEU A 21 30.91 -6.63 -11.82
C LEU A 21 31.94 -7.72 -12.08
N LEU A 22 31.96 -8.25 -13.31
CA LEU A 22 32.83 -9.34 -13.75
C LEU A 22 34.31 -9.12 -13.39
N TYR A 23 34.78 -7.89 -13.45
CA TYR A 23 36.18 -7.55 -13.13
C TYR A 23 36.58 -7.82 -11.68
N LEU A 24 35.66 -7.61 -10.71
CA LEU A 24 35.99 -7.82 -9.29
C LEU A 24 36.00 -9.30 -8.91
N ASN A 25 35.31 -10.15 -9.67
CA ASN A 25 35.42 -11.60 -9.52
C ASN A 25 36.80 -12.14 -9.95
N ASP A 26 37.55 -11.41 -10.77
CA ASP A 26 38.88 -11.76 -11.25
C ASP A 26 40.03 -11.25 -10.37
N ILE A 27 39.72 -10.55 -9.27
CA ILE A 27 40.71 -10.10 -8.28
C ILE A 27 41.21 -11.31 -7.49
N THR A 28 42.24 -11.93 -8.00
CA THR A 28 42.91 -13.09 -7.38
C THR A 28 44.38 -12.77 -7.18
N LEU A 29 45.02 -13.45 -6.23
CA LEU A 29 46.49 -13.27 -6.00
C LEU A 29 47.29 -13.61 -7.26
N SER A 30 46.78 -14.47 -8.15
CA SER A 30 47.43 -14.83 -9.41
C SER A 30 47.51 -13.67 -10.41
N ASN A 31 46.56 -12.70 -10.30
CA ASN A 31 46.48 -11.54 -11.20
C ASN A 31 47.10 -10.29 -10.57
N ALA A 32 47.70 -10.41 -9.38
CA ALA A 32 48.33 -9.30 -8.71
C ALA A 32 49.63 -8.90 -9.40
N GLU A 33 49.85 -7.58 -9.59
CA GLU A 33 51.10 -7.04 -10.10
C GLU A 33 52.22 -7.10 -9.05
N ALA A 34 51.84 -6.83 -7.79
CA ALA A 34 52.72 -6.94 -6.66
C ALA A 34 51.96 -7.24 -5.36
N VAL A 35 52.60 -7.96 -4.48
CA VAL A 35 52.10 -8.24 -3.13
C VAL A 35 53.12 -7.74 -2.13
N TYR A 36 52.66 -6.88 -1.25
CA TYR A 36 53.45 -6.35 -0.15
C TYR A 36 52.91 -6.90 1.16
N TRP A 37 53.80 -7.19 2.08
CA TRP A 37 53.39 -7.55 3.42
C TRP A 37 54.34 -6.93 4.46
N GLU A 38 53.81 -6.62 5.62
CA GLU A 38 54.57 -6.16 6.75
C GLU A 38 54.11 -6.83 8.02
N ARG A 39 55.07 -7.00 8.92
CA ARG A 39 54.87 -7.57 10.24
C ARG A 39 55.00 -6.49 11.28
N ILE A 40 53.91 -6.11 11.90
CA ILE A 40 53.83 -5.07 12.90
C ILE A 40 53.76 -5.71 14.28
N TYR A 41 54.73 -5.33 15.16
CA TYR A 41 54.70 -5.76 16.54
C TYR A 41 53.98 -4.76 17.44
N SER A 42 52.96 -5.20 18.14
CA SER A 42 52.25 -4.42 19.14
C SER A 42 52.88 -4.60 20.51
N LYS A 43 53.54 -3.56 21.02
CA LYS A 43 54.12 -3.53 22.38
C LYS A 43 53.07 -3.69 23.48
N LYS A 44 51.82 -3.26 23.22
CA LYS A 44 50.71 -3.31 24.17
C LYS A 44 50.18 -4.70 24.36
N THR A 45 49.99 -5.44 23.28
CA THR A 45 49.44 -6.81 23.29
C THR A 45 50.51 -7.88 23.24
N LYS A 46 51.79 -7.53 23.01
CA LYS A 46 52.90 -8.43 22.79
C LYS A 46 52.67 -9.45 21.67
N THR A 47 51.91 -9.07 20.66
CA THR A 47 51.56 -9.91 19.51
C THR A 47 52.05 -9.29 18.21
N TYR A 48 52.24 -10.14 17.19
CA TYR A 48 52.47 -9.70 15.82
C TYR A 48 51.18 -9.65 15.04
N ARG A 49 50.98 -8.59 14.25
CA ARG A 49 49.97 -8.46 13.23
C ARG A 49 50.66 -8.44 11.87
N TYR A 50 50.04 -9.11 10.91
CA TYR A 50 50.51 -9.10 9.53
C TYR A 50 49.49 -8.28 8.71
N GLU A 51 50.00 -7.32 7.94
CA GLU A 51 49.21 -6.57 6.97
C GLU A 51 49.66 -6.95 5.57
N TYR A 52 48.70 -7.13 4.69
CA TYR A 52 48.94 -7.45 3.30
C TYR A 52 48.32 -6.36 2.43
N SER A 53 49.11 -5.83 1.50
CA SER A 53 48.66 -4.91 0.47
C SER A 53 48.94 -5.52 -0.89
N VAL A 54 47.94 -5.51 -1.74
CA VAL A 54 48.05 -6.12 -3.08
C VAL A 54 47.82 -5.04 -4.12
N LEU A 55 48.75 -4.93 -5.06
CA LEU A 55 48.63 -4.03 -6.20
C LEU A 55 48.11 -4.82 -7.39
N TYR A 56 46.96 -4.36 -7.94
CA TYR A 56 46.38 -4.91 -9.15
C TYR A 56 46.54 -3.93 -10.30
N PRO A 57 46.82 -4.43 -11.51
CA PRO A 57 46.76 -3.59 -12.70
C PRO A 57 45.35 -3.09 -12.94
N PHE A 58 45.21 -1.78 -13.16
CA PHE A 58 43.92 -1.17 -13.47
C PHE A 58 44.02 -0.37 -14.76
N PRO A 59 43.97 -1.06 -15.93
CA PRO A 59 44.11 -0.42 -17.23
C PRO A 59 42.97 0.60 -17.47
N GLU A 60 43.26 1.65 -18.23
CA GLU A 60 42.28 2.69 -18.59
C GLU A 60 41.07 2.10 -19.30
N GLN A 61 41.23 1.07 -20.08
CA GLN A 61 40.10 0.34 -20.73
C GLN A 61 39.16 -0.27 -19.69
N THR A 62 39.71 -0.95 -18.67
CA THR A 62 38.92 -1.53 -17.58
C THR A 62 38.18 -0.43 -16.81
N ARG A 63 38.86 0.68 -16.54
CA ARG A 63 38.22 1.85 -15.88
C ARG A 63 37.02 2.37 -16.68
N ARG A 64 37.15 2.49 -18.00
CA ARG A 64 36.04 2.93 -18.88
C ARG A 64 34.91 1.93 -18.87
N GLN A 65 35.16 0.66 -19.00
CA GLN A 65 34.13 -0.40 -18.96
C GLN A 65 33.36 -0.40 -17.64
N LEU A 66 34.06 -0.19 -16.51
CA LEU A 66 33.40 -0.08 -15.21
C LEU A 66 32.50 1.16 -15.14
N ILE A 67 32.99 2.32 -15.59
CA ILE A 67 32.17 3.55 -15.60
C ILE A 67 30.93 3.35 -16.48
N GLU A 68 31.07 2.77 -17.67
CA GLU A 68 29.94 2.49 -18.56
C GLU A 68 28.93 1.54 -17.91
N ALA A 69 29.41 0.50 -17.23
CA ALA A 69 28.54 -0.43 -16.50
C ALA A 69 27.78 0.27 -15.34
N PHE A 70 28.47 1.13 -14.56
CA PHE A 70 27.81 1.90 -13.50
C PHE A 70 26.77 2.88 -14.05
N VAL A 71 27.09 3.59 -15.14
CA VAL A 71 26.15 4.50 -15.77
C VAL A 71 24.91 3.73 -16.26
N ALA A 72 25.10 2.56 -16.88
CA ALA A 72 23.98 1.73 -17.34
C ALA A 72 23.10 1.25 -16.17
N ILE A 73 23.69 0.90 -15.03
CA ILE A 73 22.92 0.52 -13.82
C ILE A 73 22.16 1.72 -13.27
N ASP A 74 22.82 2.89 -13.15
CA ASP A 74 22.18 4.11 -12.64
C ASP A 74 21.04 4.57 -13.55
N ASP A 75 21.21 4.53 -14.87
CA ASP A 75 20.17 4.82 -15.85
C ASP A 75 18.97 3.86 -15.71
N ALA A 76 19.24 2.57 -15.50
CA ALA A 76 18.19 1.58 -15.26
C ALA A 76 17.39 1.86 -13.98
N LYS A 77 18.07 2.25 -12.89
CA LYS A 77 17.44 2.63 -11.63
C LYS A 77 16.63 3.92 -11.76
N GLN A 78 17.14 4.89 -12.50
CA GLN A 78 16.39 6.11 -12.81
C GLN A 78 15.15 5.80 -13.66
N ALA A 79 15.26 4.92 -14.64
CA ALA A 79 14.12 4.49 -15.47
C ALA A 79 13.06 3.74 -14.64
N GLU A 80 13.48 2.94 -13.66
CA GLU A 80 12.59 2.28 -12.71
C GLU A 80 11.81 3.29 -11.86
N TYR A 81 12.48 4.31 -11.33
CA TYR A 81 11.83 5.42 -10.61
C TYR A 81 10.79 6.13 -11.49
N GLU A 82 11.15 6.50 -12.72
CA GLU A 82 10.22 7.19 -13.63
C GLU A 82 9.04 6.30 -14.05
N ARG A 83 9.23 4.99 -14.14
CA ARG A 83 8.15 4.03 -14.36
C ARG A 83 7.16 4.06 -13.19
N LEU A 84 7.65 3.95 -11.95
CA LEU A 84 6.82 4.01 -10.74
C LEU A 84 6.08 5.35 -10.63
N ARG A 85 6.76 6.45 -10.93
CA ARG A 85 6.14 7.78 -10.93
C ARG A 85 4.96 7.89 -11.89
N ARG A 86 5.08 7.33 -13.09
CA ARG A 86 3.99 7.30 -14.09
C ARG A 86 2.88 6.35 -13.69
N GLU A 87 3.21 5.24 -13.08
CA GLU A 87 2.26 4.20 -12.67
C GLU A 87 1.32 4.68 -11.57
N LEU A 88 1.78 5.58 -10.67
CA LEU A 88 1.02 6.07 -9.52
C LEU A 88 -0.42 6.49 -9.87
N GLY A 89 -0.62 7.16 -11.02
CA GLY A 89 -1.93 7.65 -11.46
C GLY A 89 -2.83 6.61 -12.12
N THR A 90 -2.36 5.39 -12.38
CA THR A 90 -3.07 4.37 -13.18
C THR A 90 -3.33 3.07 -12.43
N ILE A 91 -2.92 2.98 -11.16
CA ILE A 91 -3.08 1.78 -10.35
C ILE A 91 -4.56 1.44 -10.20
N THR A 92 -4.88 0.17 -10.43
CA THR A 92 -6.19 -0.44 -10.20
C THR A 92 -6.11 -1.66 -9.28
N ASP A 93 -4.94 -2.27 -9.14
CA ASP A 93 -4.67 -3.34 -8.18
C ASP A 93 -4.10 -2.74 -6.89
N ILE A 94 -4.83 -2.89 -5.78
CA ILE A 94 -4.44 -2.34 -4.47
C ILE A 94 -3.15 -3.01 -3.95
N ASP A 95 -2.91 -4.29 -4.25
CA ASP A 95 -1.67 -4.97 -3.84
C ASP A 95 -0.44 -4.41 -4.56
N ARG A 96 -0.61 -3.86 -5.77
CA ARG A 96 0.45 -3.17 -6.51
C ARG A 96 1.03 -1.99 -5.72
N ILE A 97 0.24 -1.34 -4.87
CA ILE A 97 0.73 -0.26 -3.99
C ILE A 97 1.85 -0.78 -3.08
N ARG A 98 1.64 -1.93 -2.45
CA ARG A 98 2.63 -2.57 -1.58
C ARG A 98 3.91 -2.92 -2.33
N LEU A 99 3.76 -3.50 -3.52
CA LEU A 99 4.91 -3.87 -4.37
C LEU A 99 5.69 -2.64 -4.79
N ALA A 100 5.02 -1.57 -5.20
CA ALA A 100 5.65 -0.31 -5.58
C ALA A 100 6.42 0.34 -4.40
N VAL A 101 5.86 0.27 -3.19
CA VAL A 101 6.56 0.75 -1.98
C VAL A 101 7.84 -0.03 -1.75
N ASN A 102 7.83 -1.36 -1.91
CA ASN A 102 9.03 -2.20 -1.75
C ASN A 102 10.08 -1.89 -2.85
N GLU A 103 9.66 -1.68 -4.10
CA GLU A 103 10.56 -1.26 -5.18
C GLU A 103 11.19 0.11 -4.87
N LEU A 104 10.41 1.05 -4.33
CA LEU A 104 10.90 2.37 -3.91
C LEU A 104 11.87 2.27 -2.71
N ASP A 105 11.65 1.34 -1.77
CA ASP A 105 12.61 1.09 -0.69
C ASP A 105 13.97 0.65 -1.27
N GLY A 106 13.99 -0.24 -2.26
CA GLY A 106 15.22 -0.63 -2.96
C GLY A 106 15.89 0.52 -3.71
N LEU A 107 15.13 1.42 -4.33
CA LEU A 107 15.68 2.62 -4.98
C LEU A 107 16.23 3.63 -3.96
N TYR A 108 15.57 3.79 -2.81
CA TYR A 108 16.05 4.63 -1.72
C TYR A 108 17.42 4.17 -1.17
N ASP A 109 17.59 2.86 -1.06
CA ASP A 109 18.85 2.27 -0.61
C ASP A 109 19.96 2.42 -1.66
N TYR A 110 19.60 2.35 -2.95
CA TYR A 110 20.54 2.49 -4.06
C TYR A 110 21.02 3.93 -4.27
N PHE A 111 20.13 4.93 -4.28
CA PHE A 111 20.52 6.32 -4.52
C PHE A 111 21.28 6.92 -3.33
N PHE A 112 22.34 7.69 -3.61
CA PHE A 112 23.18 8.31 -2.59
C PHE A 112 22.93 9.79 -2.40
N ASP A 113 22.55 10.47 -3.48
CA ASP A 113 22.30 11.90 -3.41
C ASP A 113 20.97 12.22 -2.71
N ALA A 114 21.00 13.31 -1.93
CA ALA A 114 19.85 13.72 -1.12
C ALA A 114 18.63 14.11 -1.98
N THR A 115 18.85 14.55 -3.21
CA THR A 115 17.76 14.96 -4.11
C THR A 115 16.95 13.75 -4.54
N ARG A 116 17.58 12.75 -5.14
CA ARG A 116 16.91 11.51 -5.58
C ARG A 116 16.31 10.76 -4.40
N LYS A 117 16.99 10.69 -3.25
CA LYS A 117 16.40 10.12 -2.02
C LYS A 117 15.15 10.86 -1.59
N GLY A 118 15.14 12.18 -1.63
CA GLY A 118 13.97 13.00 -1.31
C GLY A 118 12.81 12.77 -2.26
N ASP A 119 13.10 12.63 -3.56
CA ASP A 119 12.09 12.32 -4.58
C ASP A 119 11.48 10.95 -4.39
N VAL A 120 12.30 9.92 -4.13
CA VAL A 120 11.84 8.55 -3.82
C VAL A 120 10.98 8.54 -2.57
N GLU A 121 11.39 9.22 -1.48
CA GLU A 121 10.61 9.31 -0.25
C GLU A 121 9.25 10.00 -0.46
N THR A 122 9.23 11.02 -1.30
CA THR A 122 8.00 11.72 -1.65
C THR A 122 7.06 10.82 -2.44
N LEU A 123 7.58 10.10 -3.43
CA LEU A 123 6.81 9.15 -4.22
C LEU A 123 6.29 8.00 -3.36
N ARG A 124 7.10 7.47 -2.44
CA ARG A 124 6.73 6.44 -1.46
C ARG A 124 5.57 6.89 -0.58
N ARG A 125 5.60 8.13 -0.08
CA ARG A 125 4.48 8.70 0.70
C ARG A 125 3.21 8.82 -0.14
N ASN A 126 3.33 9.21 -1.40
CA ASN A 126 2.19 9.30 -2.31
C ASN A 126 1.55 7.93 -2.56
N TYR A 127 2.36 6.89 -2.76
CA TYR A 127 1.86 5.51 -2.88
C TYR A 127 1.11 5.06 -1.61
N ARG A 128 1.69 5.29 -0.43
CA ARG A 128 1.02 4.96 0.85
C ARG A 128 -0.27 5.74 1.06
N ALA A 129 -0.33 6.98 0.60
CA ALA A 129 -1.53 7.81 0.70
C ALA A 129 -2.69 7.26 -0.14
N LEU A 130 -2.44 6.48 -1.21
CA LEU A 130 -3.47 5.84 -2.00
C LEU A 130 -4.38 4.91 -1.18
N TYR A 131 -3.86 4.28 -0.13
CA TYR A 131 -4.70 3.45 0.73
C TYR A 131 -5.85 4.23 1.38
N ASN A 132 -5.69 5.54 1.61
CA ASN A 132 -6.75 6.39 2.15
C ASN A 132 -7.83 6.74 1.11
N ALA A 133 -7.53 6.54 -0.17
CA ALA A 133 -8.47 6.74 -1.28
C ALA A 133 -9.23 5.44 -1.66
N VAL A 134 -8.97 4.34 -0.94
CA VAL A 134 -9.71 3.10 -1.13
C VAL A 134 -11.06 3.19 -0.43
N SER A 135 -12.12 2.83 -1.14
CA SER A 135 -13.48 2.76 -0.60
C SER A 135 -14.20 1.50 -1.05
N ILE A 136 -15.25 1.14 -0.32
CA ILE A 136 -16.16 0.04 -0.65
C ILE A 136 -17.48 0.67 -1.09
N GLU A 137 -17.96 0.29 -2.26
CA GLU A 137 -19.24 0.73 -2.80
C GLU A 137 -20.20 -0.46 -2.94
N VAL A 138 -21.34 -0.41 -2.26
CA VAL A 138 -22.39 -1.43 -2.37
C VAL A 138 -23.19 -1.17 -3.63
N GLU A 139 -23.27 -2.17 -4.53
CA GLU A 139 -23.92 -2.08 -5.83
C GLU A 139 -25.34 -2.66 -5.81
N SER A 140 -25.51 -3.81 -5.18
CA SER A 140 -26.81 -4.46 -5.04
C SER A 140 -26.90 -5.28 -3.75
N GLU A 141 -28.13 -5.41 -3.25
CA GLU A 141 -28.48 -6.21 -2.09
C GLU A 141 -29.69 -7.07 -2.41
N ALA A 142 -29.61 -8.34 -2.00
CA ALA A 142 -30.70 -9.30 -2.01
C ALA A 142 -30.65 -10.09 -0.69
N PRO A 143 -31.74 -10.76 -0.28
CA PRO A 143 -31.72 -11.61 0.92
C PRO A 143 -30.61 -12.67 0.81
N GLY A 144 -29.66 -12.65 1.76
CA GLY A 144 -28.54 -13.59 1.80
C GLY A 144 -27.36 -13.23 0.88
N GLU A 145 -27.47 -12.17 0.08
CA GLU A 145 -26.41 -11.78 -0.86
C GLU A 145 -26.26 -10.27 -0.97
N CYS A 146 -25.01 -9.82 -1.12
CA CYS A 146 -24.69 -8.43 -1.40
C CYS A 146 -23.53 -8.36 -2.39
N VAL A 147 -23.68 -7.58 -3.47
CA VAL A 147 -22.59 -7.29 -4.39
C VAL A 147 -22.02 -5.92 -4.05
N TYR A 148 -20.74 -5.86 -3.87
CA TYR A 148 -19.99 -4.62 -3.66
C TYR A 148 -18.74 -4.57 -4.54
N SER A 149 -18.24 -3.38 -4.79
CA SER A 149 -16.97 -3.13 -5.48
C SER A 149 -16.00 -2.38 -4.60
N LEU A 150 -14.71 -2.60 -4.86
CA LEU A 150 -13.64 -1.74 -4.34
C LEU A 150 -13.39 -0.62 -5.33
N ARG A 151 -13.15 0.57 -4.79
CA ARG A 151 -12.78 1.75 -5.55
C ARG A 151 -11.46 2.30 -5.04
N LEU A 152 -10.60 2.71 -5.93
CA LEU A 152 -9.39 3.46 -5.64
C LEU A 152 -9.47 4.81 -6.37
N ASP A 153 -9.63 5.87 -5.61
CA ASP A 153 -9.85 7.22 -6.14
C ASP A 153 -11.05 7.26 -7.12
N GLY A 154 -12.17 6.61 -6.72
CA GLY A 154 -13.40 6.50 -7.50
C GLY A 154 -13.36 5.54 -8.69
N ARG A 155 -12.21 4.96 -9.04
CA ARG A 155 -12.05 3.98 -10.12
C ARG A 155 -12.21 2.55 -9.61
N PRO A 156 -12.73 1.61 -10.41
CA PRO A 156 -12.76 0.20 -10.03
C PRO A 156 -11.38 -0.31 -9.65
N ALA A 157 -11.31 -1.02 -8.52
CA ALA A 157 -10.06 -1.58 -8.02
C ALA A 157 -10.21 -3.04 -7.63
N THR A 158 -9.11 -3.79 -7.68
CA THR A 158 -9.05 -5.20 -7.31
C THR A 158 -8.05 -5.42 -6.18
N THR A 159 -8.24 -6.51 -5.44
CA THR A 159 -7.27 -6.98 -4.44
C THR A 159 -7.37 -8.49 -4.26
N PRO A 160 -6.25 -9.19 -4.06
CA PRO A 160 -6.26 -10.58 -3.60
C PRO A 160 -6.52 -10.70 -2.09
N VAL A 161 -6.49 -9.59 -1.35
CA VAL A 161 -6.68 -9.58 0.11
C VAL A 161 -8.13 -9.93 0.43
N GLN A 162 -8.33 -10.90 1.31
CA GLN A 162 -9.66 -11.26 1.81
C GLN A 162 -10.09 -10.29 2.91
N PRO A 163 -11.34 -9.82 2.90
CA PRO A 163 -11.87 -9.00 3.98
C PRO A 163 -12.08 -9.80 5.25
N ARG A 164 -12.03 -9.11 6.37
CA ARG A 164 -12.58 -9.62 7.63
C ARG A 164 -14.05 -9.25 7.70
N LEU A 165 -14.88 -10.23 8.00
CA LEU A 165 -16.32 -10.05 8.15
C LEU A 165 -16.69 -10.09 9.62
N LYS A 166 -17.57 -9.20 10.06
CA LYS A 166 -18.09 -9.17 11.41
C LYS A 166 -19.60 -8.90 11.37
N SER A 167 -20.36 -9.72 12.07
CA SER A 167 -21.80 -9.52 12.29
C SER A 167 -22.19 -10.13 13.63
N GLU A 168 -23.23 -9.58 14.26
CA GLU A 168 -23.91 -10.15 15.42
C GLU A 168 -25.22 -10.84 15.00
N SER A 169 -25.65 -10.57 13.76
CA SER A 169 -26.93 -11.03 13.20
C SER A 169 -26.81 -12.22 12.27
N VAL A 170 -25.57 -12.62 11.92
CA VAL A 170 -25.29 -13.65 10.91
C VAL A 170 -24.12 -14.51 11.38
N LEU A 171 -24.23 -15.82 11.23
CA LEU A 171 -23.18 -16.77 11.64
C LEU A 171 -22.27 -17.18 10.47
N GLU A 172 -22.84 -17.39 9.29
CA GLU A 172 -22.10 -17.84 8.11
C GLU A 172 -22.01 -16.71 7.09
N MET A 173 -20.78 -16.34 6.76
CA MET A 173 -20.50 -15.28 5.79
C MET A 173 -19.31 -15.67 4.94
N ALA A 174 -19.40 -15.43 3.64
CA ALA A 174 -18.32 -15.66 2.69
C ALA A 174 -18.25 -14.55 1.65
N VAL A 175 -17.03 -14.22 1.22
CA VAL A 175 -16.80 -13.29 0.12
C VAL A 175 -16.08 -14.02 -1.00
N LYS A 176 -16.55 -13.82 -2.22
CA LYS A 176 -15.96 -14.38 -3.45
C LYS A 176 -15.79 -13.28 -4.49
N PRO A 177 -14.73 -13.33 -5.33
CA PRO A 177 -14.64 -12.47 -6.51
C PRO A 177 -15.87 -12.70 -7.43
N TYR A 178 -16.41 -11.60 -7.95
CA TYR A 178 -17.59 -11.61 -8.82
C TYR A 178 -17.33 -10.98 -10.20
N GLY A 179 -16.05 -10.86 -10.57
CA GLY A 179 -15.60 -10.25 -11.83
C GLY A 179 -15.50 -8.71 -11.76
N ASP A 180 -14.65 -8.14 -12.59
CA ASP A 180 -14.49 -6.69 -12.81
C ASP A 180 -14.32 -5.85 -11.52
N GLY A 181 -13.55 -6.36 -10.54
CA GLY A 181 -13.35 -5.68 -9.26
C GLY A 181 -14.57 -5.72 -8.32
N ARG A 182 -15.56 -6.54 -8.61
CA ARG A 182 -16.73 -6.79 -7.77
C ARG A 182 -16.54 -8.03 -6.91
N TYR A 183 -17.25 -8.03 -5.80
CA TYR A 183 -17.24 -9.11 -4.81
C TYR A 183 -18.65 -9.46 -4.40
N LEU A 184 -18.95 -10.75 -4.32
CA LEU A 184 -20.19 -11.28 -3.80
C LEU A 184 -19.98 -11.66 -2.33
N LEU A 185 -20.65 -10.98 -1.42
CA LEU A 185 -20.83 -11.37 -0.04
C LEU A 185 -22.09 -12.24 0.06
N SER A 186 -21.94 -13.49 0.46
CA SER A 186 -23.03 -14.40 0.75
C SER A 186 -23.15 -14.61 2.25
N TYR A 187 -24.35 -14.67 2.79
CA TYR A 187 -24.60 -14.85 4.23
C TYR A 187 -25.94 -15.53 4.47
N ASP A 188 -26.05 -16.25 5.62
CA ASP A 188 -27.32 -16.88 6.03
C ASP A 188 -28.09 -15.94 6.97
N PRO A 189 -29.25 -15.40 6.53
CA PRO A 189 -30.05 -14.48 7.33
C PRO A 189 -30.96 -15.16 8.36
N GLN A 190 -30.94 -16.49 8.53
CA GLN A 190 -31.91 -17.21 9.38
C GLN A 190 -31.93 -16.76 10.85
N TYR A 191 -30.82 -16.21 11.35
CA TYR A 191 -30.68 -15.70 12.72
C TYR A 191 -30.90 -14.19 12.82
N ALA A 192 -31.14 -13.54 11.69
CA ALA A 192 -31.37 -12.10 11.65
C ALA A 192 -32.74 -11.76 12.27
N SER A 193 -32.76 -10.71 13.05
CA SER A 193 -34.01 -10.22 13.64
C SER A 193 -34.86 -9.48 12.61
N PRO A 194 -36.15 -9.80 12.48
CA PRO A 194 -37.02 -9.06 11.58
C PRO A 194 -37.35 -7.64 12.06
N THR A 195 -37.10 -7.34 13.34
CA THR A 195 -37.44 -6.07 14.00
C THR A 195 -36.26 -5.19 14.33
N ASP A 196 -35.06 -5.77 14.36
CA ASP A 196 -33.85 -5.07 14.74
C ASP A 196 -32.99 -4.70 13.51
N ILE A 197 -31.96 -3.89 13.76
CA ILE A 197 -31.02 -3.50 12.73
C ILE A 197 -30.01 -4.65 12.53
N ASN A 198 -30.10 -5.31 11.39
CA ASN A 198 -29.12 -6.33 11.01
C ASN A 198 -28.01 -5.70 10.18
N LYS A 199 -26.77 -6.01 10.53
CA LYS A 199 -25.59 -5.43 9.88
C LYS A 199 -24.45 -6.42 9.71
N ILE A 200 -23.69 -6.26 8.63
CA ILE A 200 -22.44 -6.95 8.37
C ILE A 200 -21.37 -5.87 8.15
N GLU A 201 -20.30 -5.89 8.91
CA GLU A 201 -19.11 -5.06 8.66
C GLU A 201 -18.16 -5.83 7.74
N VAL A 202 -17.84 -5.25 6.60
CA VAL A 202 -16.79 -5.70 5.68
C VAL A 202 -15.56 -4.84 5.94
N LEU A 203 -14.45 -5.43 6.35
CA LEU A 203 -13.23 -4.74 6.73
C LEU A 203 -12.03 -5.25 5.94
N TYR A 204 -11.37 -4.39 5.20
CA TYR A 204 -10.06 -4.61 4.60
C TYR A 204 -8.96 -3.91 5.39
N LEU A 205 -7.79 -4.53 5.42
CA LEU A 205 -6.57 -3.95 6.01
C LEU A 205 -5.49 -3.90 4.94
N PHE A 206 -5.13 -2.69 4.52
CA PHE A 206 -4.14 -2.44 3.47
C PHE A 206 -3.00 -1.58 4.02
N GLY A 207 -1.78 -2.11 4.09
CA GLY A 207 -0.60 -1.32 4.47
C GLY A 207 -0.74 -0.52 5.78
N GLY A 208 -1.57 -1.01 6.72
CA GLY A 208 -1.90 -0.32 7.97
C GLY A 208 -3.15 0.57 7.89
N ALA A 209 -3.68 0.86 6.70
CA ALA A 209 -4.96 1.54 6.54
C ALA A 209 -6.13 0.58 6.73
N ARG A 210 -7.18 1.07 7.39
CA ARG A 210 -8.43 0.34 7.61
C ARG A 210 -9.50 0.90 6.66
N VAL A 211 -10.04 0.04 5.80
CA VAL A 211 -11.15 0.37 4.90
C VAL A 211 -12.33 -0.51 5.28
N SER A 212 -13.41 0.08 5.76
CA SER A 212 -14.58 -0.67 6.21
C SER A 212 -15.88 -0.08 5.66
N GLN A 213 -16.84 -0.97 5.42
CA GLN A 213 -18.21 -0.63 5.05
C GLN A 213 -19.16 -1.47 5.88
N THR A 214 -20.17 -0.83 6.47
CA THR A 214 -21.27 -1.52 7.11
C THR A 214 -22.40 -1.69 6.09
N ILE A 215 -22.83 -2.92 5.89
CA ILE A 215 -23.95 -3.31 5.05
C ILE A 215 -25.12 -3.62 5.99
N PHE A 216 -26.23 -2.91 5.80
CA PHE A 216 -27.46 -3.16 6.54
C PHE A 216 -28.40 -3.99 5.66
N PHE A 217 -29.06 -4.99 6.23
CA PHE A 217 -29.97 -5.85 5.49
C PHE A 217 -31.24 -6.17 6.29
N ASN A 218 -32.29 -6.55 5.57
CA ASN A 218 -33.52 -7.04 6.16
C ASN A 218 -33.73 -8.51 5.75
N PRO A 219 -33.89 -9.43 6.69
CA PRO A 219 -34.11 -10.85 6.40
C PRO A 219 -35.45 -11.14 5.67
N ALA A 220 -36.43 -10.28 5.79
CA ALA A 220 -37.75 -10.47 5.17
C ALA A 220 -37.81 -10.21 3.64
N GLY A 221 -36.73 -9.69 3.05
CA GLY A 221 -36.60 -9.51 1.60
C GLY A 221 -37.45 -8.42 0.94
N ASP A 222 -38.52 -7.99 1.56
CA ASP A 222 -39.50 -7.00 1.03
C ASP A 222 -39.15 -5.56 1.49
N ALA A 223 -37.97 -5.34 1.98
CA ALA A 223 -37.64 -4.07 2.56
C ALA A 223 -37.39 -3.00 1.50
N VAL A 224 -37.89 -1.82 1.79
CA VAL A 224 -37.53 -0.60 1.13
C VAL A 224 -36.06 -0.29 1.45
N SER A 225 -35.21 -0.31 0.44
CA SER A 225 -33.83 0.12 0.58
C SER A 225 -33.75 1.63 0.45
N VAL A 226 -33.14 2.29 1.45
CA VAL A 226 -32.90 3.74 1.45
C VAL A 226 -31.41 3.98 1.41
N ARG A 227 -30.91 4.61 0.36
CA ARG A 227 -29.48 4.90 0.18
C ARG A 227 -29.21 6.39 0.01
N PRO A 228 -28.12 6.89 0.55
CA PRO A 228 -27.65 8.24 0.23
C PRO A 228 -27.38 8.38 -1.28
N LYS A 229 -27.83 9.47 -1.87
CA LYS A 229 -27.51 9.86 -3.24
C LYS A 229 -26.72 11.15 -3.21
N GLY A 230 -25.41 11.06 -3.47
CA GLY A 230 -24.51 12.22 -3.43
C GLY A 230 -23.98 12.52 -2.03
N THR A 231 -23.44 13.73 -1.85
CA THR A 231 -22.80 14.19 -0.62
C THR A 231 -23.78 14.85 0.34
N LEU A 232 -23.61 14.63 1.63
CA LEU A 232 -24.27 15.38 2.69
C LEU A 232 -23.84 16.86 2.60
N ARG A 233 -24.77 17.78 2.43
CA ARG A 233 -24.52 19.21 2.53
C ARG A 233 -24.80 19.66 3.95
N ILE A 234 -23.83 20.26 4.61
CA ILE A 234 -23.95 20.78 5.96
C ILE A 234 -23.86 22.29 5.91
N GLU A 235 -24.86 22.96 6.48
CA GLU A 235 -24.90 24.41 6.62
C GLU A 235 -24.99 24.77 8.11
N GLN A 236 -24.18 25.73 8.56
CA GLN A 236 -24.22 26.23 9.92
C GLN A 236 -24.67 27.67 9.90
N SER A 237 -25.75 27.98 10.59
CA SER A 237 -26.28 29.33 10.75
C SER A 237 -26.89 29.51 12.12
N GLY A 238 -26.50 30.58 12.85
CA GLY A 238 -27.10 30.94 14.14
C GLY A 238 -26.98 29.85 15.24
N GLY A 239 -25.90 29.04 15.25
CA GLY A 239 -25.72 27.95 16.22
C GLY A 239 -26.48 26.66 15.87
N VAL A 240 -27.22 26.67 14.78
CA VAL A 240 -27.93 25.47 14.26
C VAL A 240 -27.15 24.87 13.11
N ILE A 241 -26.91 23.56 13.15
CA ILE A 241 -26.33 22.79 12.07
C ILE A 241 -27.48 22.10 11.34
N ARG A 242 -27.61 22.37 10.04
CA ARG A 242 -28.57 21.70 9.15
C ARG A 242 -27.82 20.84 8.15
N GLY A 243 -28.20 19.58 8.05
CA GLY A 243 -27.70 18.65 7.03
C GLY A 243 -28.80 18.34 6.01
N THR A 244 -28.50 18.47 4.73
CA THR A 244 -29.39 18.06 3.65
C THR A 244 -28.74 16.96 2.84
N MET A 245 -29.41 15.84 2.70
CA MET A 245 -28.96 14.67 1.92
C MET A 245 -30.10 14.18 1.04
N GLN A 246 -29.80 13.90 -0.21
CA GLN A 246 -30.75 13.18 -1.08
C GLN A 246 -30.68 11.68 -0.77
N LEU A 247 -31.86 11.06 -0.65
CA LEU A 247 -31.98 9.63 -0.42
C LEU A 247 -32.60 8.98 -1.66
N ARG A 248 -32.04 7.87 -2.09
CA ARG A 248 -32.65 6.98 -3.07
C ARG A 248 -33.40 5.88 -2.33
N VAL A 249 -34.69 5.82 -2.53
CA VAL A 249 -35.57 4.78 -2.01
C VAL A 249 -35.81 3.79 -3.15
N SER A 250 -35.53 2.51 -2.93
CA SER A 250 -35.82 1.43 -3.88
C SER A 250 -36.57 0.29 -3.17
N GLY A 251 -37.50 -0.38 -3.85
CA GLY A 251 -38.37 -1.40 -3.31
C GLY A 251 -39.82 -1.01 -3.49
N THR A 252 -40.78 -1.78 -2.92
CA THR A 252 -42.19 -1.48 -2.91
C THR A 252 -42.50 -0.26 -2.04
N ALA A 253 -42.15 0.91 -2.56
CA ALA A 253 -42.14 2.18 -1.83
C ALA A 253 -43.53 2.74 -1.43
N ALA A 254 -44.61 2.02 -1.70
CA ALA A 254 -45.97 2.53 -1.50
C ALA A 254 -46.34 2.88 -0.04
N GLU A 255 -45.52 2.49 0.93
CA GLU A 255 -45.82 2.66 2.35
C GLU A 255 -44.70 3.22 3.22
N VAL A 256 -43.68 3.89 2.68
CA VAL A 256 -42.66 4.53 3.53
C VAL A 256 -43.29 5.70 4.29
N ARG A 257 -43.62 5.47 5.55
CA ARG A 257 -44.20 6.51 6.43
C ARG A 257 -43.17 7.30 7.20
N ARG A 258 -41.95 6.71 7.36
CA ARG A 258 -40.88 7.35 8.18
C ARG A 258 -39.53 6.79 7.83
N ILE A 259 -38.54 7.68 7.71
CA ILE A 259 -37.14 7.33 7.61
C ILE A 259 -36.45 7.77 8.91
N VAL A 260 -35.69 6.87 9.55
CA VAL A 260 -34.94 7.16 10.76
C VAL A 260 -33.46 6.97 10.44
N LEU A 261 -32.68 8.00 10.71
CA LEU A 261 -31.21 7.94 10.54
C LEU A 261 -30.59 7.57 11.91
N PHE A 262 -29.62 6.69 11.87
CA PHE A 262 -28.84 6.30 13.03
C PHE A 262 -27.37 6.63 12.81
N ASN A 263 -26.67 6.98 13.89
CA ASN A 263 -25.23 7.03 13.87
C ASN A 263 -24.70 5.58 13.92
N PRO A 264 -23.96 5.11 12.92
CA PRO A 264 -23.48 3.73 12.88
C PRO A 264 -22.43 3.40 13.95
N ALA A 265 -21.81 4.42 14.59
CA ALA A 265 -20.78 4.21 15.59
C ALA A 265 -21.36 3.84 16.97
N ASP A 266 -22.52 4.40 17.34
CA ASP A 266 -23.11 4.24 18.67
C ASP A 266 -24.60 3.85 18.63
N GLY A 267 -25.20 3.75 17.45
CA GLY A 267 -26.64 3.46 17.27
C GLY A 267 -27.55 4.62 17.66
N ALA A 268 -26.99 5.79 17.98
CA ALA A 268 -27.78 6.93 18.37
C ALA A 268 -28.66 7.40 17.21
N ARG A 269 -29.94 7.66 17.53
CA ARG A 269 -30.91 8.13 16.56
C ARG A 269 -30.63 9.58 16.20
N ILE A 270 -30.43 9.84 14.92
CA ILE A 270 -30.38 11.23 14.40
C ILE A 270 -31.82 11.62 14.08
N VAL A 271 -32.34 12.61 14.78
CA VAL A 271 -33.70 13.13 14.51
C VAL A 271 -33.61 13.97 13.24
N ALA A 272 -34.28 13.51 12.16
CA ALA A 272 -34.55 14.34 10.99
C ALA A 272 -36.04 14.74 11.04
N GLU A 273 -36.30 16.03 10.97
CA GLU A 273 -37.63 16.56 10.73
C GLU A 273 -37.96 16.56 9.24
#